data_9d04984ac1b7d2cbdccbe7f885fcdbc9
#
_entry.id   9d04984ac1b7d2cbdccbe7f885fcdbc9
#
_cell.length_a   1.000
_cell.length_b   1.000
_cell.length_c   1.000
_cell.angle_alpha   90.00
_cell.angle_beta   90.00
_cell.angle_gamma   90.00
#
_symmetry.space_group_name_H-M   'P 1'
#
loop_
_entity.id
_entity.type
_entity.pdbx_description
1 polymer ?
#
loop_
_entity_poly.entity_id
_entity_poly.type
_entity_poly.pdbx_seq_one_letter_code
_entity_poly.pdbx_strand_id
1 'polypeptide(L)'
;MAKAKSSRSKSTSRSKAVRSKTGGAKTKRAGGIHRELKERLILAGKVLVAEGQDDFTRGHISFRLPDDPNLFFMKPHSIGLDEITMENILTIDLEGNVVAGKARRHSEVYIHSEILKARPDVNCVIHTHPTYATALSSTGRGLKCYSQPGALFYDALGTYTDTINLIRTQEMGAGVARALGDGRGVLLKNHGVVVIGASIEETVIGIIMLENGAMVQLLVEAAGEAAPEFPREDIEKLKHDISRAEQFVVNFDYLVRRVKRRG
;
A
#
# COMPACT_ATOMS: atom_id res chain seq x y z
N MET A 1 -3.61 38.12 -82.92
CA MET A 1 -4.53 37.48 -82.00
C MET A 1 -4.13 36.01 -81.82
N ALA A 2 -3.34 35.64 -80.85
CA ALA A 2 -2.95 34.26 -80.62
C ALA A 2 -3.09 33.96 -79.15
N LYS A 3 -3.95 32.94 -78.82
CA LYS A 3 -4.22 32.45 -77.48
C LYS A 3 -3.13 31.43 -77.07
N ALA A 4 -2.41 31.72 -76.01
CA ALA A 4 -1.50 30.78 -75.36
C ALA A 4 -2.30 29.81 -74.44
N LYS A 5 -2.11 28.49 -74.59
CA LYS A 5 -2.57 27.45 -73.68
C LYS A 5 -1.50 27.08 -72.68
N SER A 6 -1.78 27.34 -71.43
CA SER A 6 -0.95 26.88 -70.29
C SER A 6 -1.34 25.47 -69.86
N SER A 7 -0.39 24.53 -69.91
CA SER A 7 -0.57 23.18 -69.41
C SER A 7 -0.08 23.12 -67.96
N ARG A 8 -0.99 22.83 -67.01
CA ARG A 8 -0.68 22.56 -65.58
C ARG A 8 -0.41 21.06 -65.38
N SER A 9 0.83 20.73 -65.08
CA SER A 9 1.20 19.40 -64.57
C SER A 9 0.78 19.24 -63.10
N LYS A 10 0.00 18.25 -62.76
CA LYS A 10 -0.35 17.86 -61.39
C LYS A 10 0.74 16.92 -60.86
N SER A 11 1.56 17.37 -59.93
CA SER A 11 2.43 16.52 -59.13
C SER A 11 1.65 15.99 -57.94
N THR A 12 1.36 14.68 -57.89
CA THR A 12 0.80 13.99 -56.74
C THR A 12 1.91 13.49 -55.86
N SER A 13 2.21 14.24 -54.80
CA SER A 13 3.12 13.74 -53.75
C SER A 13 2.35 12.82 -52.79
N ARG A 14 2.61 11.52 -52.87
CA ARG A 14 2.20 10.50 -51.91
C ARG A 14 3.05 10.62 -50.64
N SER A 15 2.52 11.28 -49.61
CA SER A 15 3.13 11.24 -48.28
C SER A 15 2.90 9.85 -47.65
N LYS A 16 3.94 9.03 -47.51
CA LYS A 16 3.94 7.82 -46.73
C LYS A 16 3.91 8.21 -45.24
N ALA A 17 2.78 7.98 -44.57
CA ALA A 17 2.70 8.09 -43.13
C ALA A 17 3.61 7.03 -42.46
N VAL A 18 4.68 7.47 -41.84
CA VAL A 18 5.52 6.64 -40.98
C VAL A 18 4.73 6.37 -39.69
N ARG A 19 4.09 5.22 -39.61
CA ARG A 19 3.45 4.74 -38.38
C ARG A 19 4.56 4.47 -37.35
N SER A 20 4.60 5.26 -36.27
CA SER A 20 5.59 5.12 -35.21
C SER A 20 5.44 3.77 -34.50
N LYS A 21 6.49 2.93 -34.54
CA LYS A 21 6.61 1.63 -33.85
C LYS A 21 6.81 1.79 -32.32
N THR A 22 6.82 2.99 -31.77
CA THR A 22 7.13 3.28 -30.38
C THR A 22 5.98 3.05 -29.41
N GLY A 23 4.72 3.09 -29.86
CA GLY A 23 3.54 2.85 -29.02
C GLY A 23 3.39 1.39 -28.54
N GLY A 24 3.75 0.42 -29.39
CA GLY A 24 3.58 -0.98 -29.07
C GLY A 24 4.59 -1.56 -28.05
N ALA A 25 5.77 -0.95 -27.93
CA ALA A 25 6.77 -1.38 -26.94
C ALA A 25 6.45 -0.86 -25.53
N LYS A 26 5.95 0.38 -25.42
CA LYS A 26 5.52 0.97 -24.13
C LYS A 26 4.33 0.23 -23.54
N THR A 27 3.31 -0.11 -24.33
CA THR A 27 2.12 -0.87 -23.86
C THR A 27 2.46 -2.29 -23.45
N LYS A 28 3.36 -2.99 -24.14
CA LYS A 28 3.83 -4.34 -23.73
C LYS A 28 4.62 -4.29 -22.43
N ARG A 29 5.45 -3.28 -22.21
CA ARG A 29 6.23 -3.10 -20.97
C ARG A 29 5.33 -2.77 -19.79
N ALA A 30 4.37 -1.86 -19.93
CA ALA A 30 3.38 -1.54 -18.90
C ALA A 30 2.54 -2.77 -18.51
N GLY A 31 2.06 -3.56 -19.48
CA GLY A 31 1.33 -4.80 -19.21
C GLY A 31 2.14 -5.84 -18.45
N GLY A 32 3.46 -5.94 -18.68
CA GLY A 32 4.37 -6.80 -17.92
C GLY A 32 4.49 -6.34 -16.45
N ILE A 33 4.72 -5.05 -16.23
CA ILE A 33 4.85 -4.45 -14.89
C ILE A 33 3.55 -4.63 -14.09
N HIS A 34 2.39 -4.37 -14.69
CA HIS A 34 1.09 -4.55 -14.03
C HIS A 34 0.86 -6.01 -13.61
N ARG A 35 1.26 -6.96 -14.44
CA ARG A 35 1.17 -8.38 -14.11
C ARG A 35 2.03 -8.72 -12.89
N GLU A 36 3.29 -8.32 -12.89
CA GLU A 36 4.22 -8.56 -11.78
C GLU A 36 3.70 -7.95 -10.48
N LEU A 37 3.18 -6.71 -10.52
CA LEU A 37 2.58 -6.05 -9.34
C LEU A 37 1.36 -6.80 -8.81
N LYS A 38 0.47 -7.27 -9.69
CA LYS A 38 -0.68 -8.08 -9.28
C LYS A 38 -0.25 -9.41 -8.66
N GLU A 39 0.75 -10.08 -9.23
CA GLU A 39 1.33 -11.31 -8.67
C GLU A 39 1.92 -11.05 -7.27
N ARG A 40 2.60 -9.90 -7.08
CA ARG A 40 3.11 -9.48 -5.75
C ARG A 40 2.00 -9.19 -4.76
N LEU A 41 0.91 -8.52 -5.17
CA LEU A 41 -0.27 -8.28 -4.32
C LEU A 41 -0.94 -9.58 -3.86
N ILE A 42 -1.07 -10.57 -4.75
CA ILE A 42 -1.58 -11.90 -4.43
C ILE A 42 -0.71 -12.58 -3.36
N LEU A 43 0.60 -12.54 -3.55
CA LEU A 43 1.54 -13.11 -2.57
C LEU A 43 1.49 -12.36 -1.23
N ALA A 44 1.38 -11.03 -1.27
CA ALA A 44 1.23 -10.21 -0.08
C ALA A 44 -0.02 -10.58 0.72
N GLY A 45 -1.16 -10.76 0.05
CA GLY A 45 -2.40 -11.20 0.70
C GLY A 45 -2.24 -12.53 1.43
N LYS A 46 -1.64 -13.52 0.78
CA LYS A 46 -1.36 -14.83 1.40
C LYS A 46 -0.38 -14.74 2.58
N VAL A 47 0.64 -13.90 2.47
CA VAL A 47 1.59 -13.65 3.56
C VAL A 47 0.89 -12.99 4.75
N LEU A 48 0.07 -11.97 4.50
CA LEU A 48 -0.68 -11.28 5.55
C LEU A 48 -1.58 -12.23 6.35
N VAL A 49 -2.33 -13.11 5.67
CA VAL A 49 -3.13 -14.15 6.34
C VAL A 49 -2.24 -15.09 7.16
N ALA A 50 -1.14 -15.60 6.60
CA ALA A 50 -0.24 -16.51 7.29
C ALA A 50 0.45 -15.91 8.51
N GLU A 51 0.52 -14.57 8.60
CA GLU A 51 1.10 -13.80 9.72
C GLU A 51 0.02 -13.17 10.63
N GLY A 52 -1.23 -13.64 10.58
CA GLY A 52 -2.30 -13.22 11.49
C GLY A 52 -2.79 -11.78 11.29
N GLN A 53 -2.69 -11.28 10.05
CA GLN A 53 -3.19 -9.95 9.69
C GLN A 53 -4.61 -10.01 9.08
N ASP A 54 -5.19 -11.21 9.00
CA ASP A 54 -6.53 -11.41 8.47
C ASP A 54 -7.62 -11.11 9.51
N ASP A 55 -8.75 -10.67 9.02
CA ASP A 55 -9.99 -10.48 9.76
C ASP A 55 -11.16 -10.72 8.81
N PHE A 56 -11.44 -11.98 8.53
CA PHE A 56 -12.41 -12.43 7.52
C PHE A 56 -12.16 -11.74 6.16
N THR A 57 -13.10 -10.92 5.69
CA THR A 57 -13.01 -10.20 4.41
C THR A 57 -12.62 -8.72 4.56
N ARG A 58 -12.35 -8.25 5.80
CA ARG A 58 -12.23 -6.81 6.10
C ARG A 58 -10.90 -6.20 5.70
N GLY A 59 -9.76 -6.81 5.99
CA GLY A 59 -8.46 -6.27 5.63
C GLY A 59 -8.29 -5.99 4.13
N HIS A 60 -7.55 -4.96 3.78
CA HIS A 60 -7.32 -4.59 2.38
C HIS A 60 -5.93 -3.98 2.12
N ILE A 61 -5.45 -4.20 0.90
CA ILE A 61 -4.17 -3.74 0.39
C ILE A 61 -4.37 -3.03 -0.95
N SER A 62 -3.59 -1.97 -1.18
CA SER A 62 -3.50 -1.29 -2.47
C SER A 62 -2.06 -0.98 -2.87
N PHE A 63 -1.85 -0.78 -4.16
CA PHE A 63 -0.56 -0.37 -4.71
C PHE A 63 -0.74 0.59 -5.89
N ARG A 64 -0.09 1.77 -5.84
CA ARG A 64 -0.08 2.81 -6.87
C ARG A 64 0.53 2.28 -8.16
N LEU A 65 -0.04 2.61 -9.32
CA LEU A 65 0.53 2.23 -10.60
C LEU A 65 1.75 3.11 -10.95
N PRO A 66 2.87 2.51 -11.36
CA PRO A 66 4.09 3.27 -11.64
C PRO A 66 4.03 4.07 -12.95
N ASP A 67 3.15 3.69 -13.87
CA ASP A 67 2.93 4.35 -15.17
C ASP A 67 1.78 5.37 -15.14
N ASP A 68 0.93 5.33 -14.12
CA ASP A 68 -0.10 6.35 -13.84
C ASP A 68 -0.27 6.53 -12.33
N PRO A 69 0.36 7.52 -11.71
CA PRO A 69 0.31 7.73 -10.25
C PRO A 69 -1.06 8.14 -9.72
N ASN A 70 -2.03 8.44 -10.59
CA ASN A 70 -3.41 8.72 -10.21
C ASN A 70 -4.27 7.46 -10.09
N LEU A 71 -3.71 6.30 -10.43
CA LEU A 71 -4.38 5.01 -10.35
C LEU A 71 -3.66 4.08 -9.37
N PHE A 72 -4.42 3.18 -8.76
CA PHE A 72 -3.88 2.13 -7.89
C PHE A 72 -4.65 0.82 -8.03
N PHE A 73 -3.96 -0.30 -7.87
CA PHE A 73 -4.57 -1.60 -7.68
C PHE A 73 -5.07 -1.74 -6.25
N MET A 74 -6.22 -2.42 -6.08
CA MET A 74 -6.78 -2.70 -4.76
C MET A 74 -7.53 -4.03 -4.73
N LYS A 75 -7.42 -4.74 -3.60
CA LYS A 75 -8.26 -5.88 -3.26
C LYS A 75 -9.74 -5.47 -3.26
N PRO A 76 -10.64 -6.26 -3.89
CA PRO A 76 -12.06 -5.96 -3.87
C PRO A 76 -12.71 -6.27 -2.50
N HIS A 77 -13.96 -5.84 -2.33
CA HIS A 77 -14.80 -6.16 -1.19
C HIS A 77 -15.22 -7.64 -1.18
N SER A 78 -15.60 -8.17 -0.02
CA SER A 78 -16.24 -9.48 0.17
C SER A 78 -15.38 -10.71 -0.13
N ILE A 79 -14.05 -10.55 -0.18
CA ILE A 79 -13.10 -11.67 -0.25
C ILE A 79 -12.02 -11.51 0.83
N GLY A 80 -11.41 -12.63 1.26
CA GLY A 80 -10.24 -12.63 2.13
C GLY A 80 -8.99 -12.07 1.43
N LEU A 81 -7.95 -11.78 2.19
CA LEU A 81 -6.67 -11.33 1.64
C LEU A 81 -5.98 -12.42 0.81
N ASP A 82 -6.17 -13.68 1.15
CA ASP A 82 -5.62 -14.84 0.44
C ASP A 82 -6.44 -15.27 -0.79
N GLU A 83 -7.65 -14.72 -0.96
CA GLU A 83 -8.52 -14.95 -2.12
C GLU A 83 -8.29 -13.94 -3.27
N ILE A 84 -7.28 -13.09 -3.16
CA ILE A 84 -6.90 -12.16 -4.24
C ILE A 84 -6.40 -12.96 -5.45
N THR A 85 -6.93 -12.65 -6.65
CA THR A 85 -6.53 -13.25 -7.93
C THR A 85 -6.23 -12.18 -8.98
N MET A 86 -5.61 -12.58 -10.09
CA MET A 86 -5.31 -11.67 -11.22
C MET A 86 -6.56 -10.99 -11.78
N GLU A 87 -7.71 -11.70 -11.73
CA GLU A 87 -8.98 -11.29 -12.34
C GLU A 87 -9.80 -10.39 -11.42
N ASN A 88 -9.66 -10.53 -10.09
CA ASN A 88 -10.49 -9.80 -9.15
C ASN A 88 -9.87 -8.48 -8.65
N ILE A 89 -8.57 -8.25 -8.83
CA ILE A 89 -7.92 -6.99 -8.48
C ILE A 89 -8.56 -5.83 -9.27
N LEU A 90 -9.00 -4.82 -8.55
CA LEU A 90 -9.57 -3.60 -9.13
C LEU A 90 -8.48 -2.59 -9.47
N THR A 91 -8.70 -1.78 -10.51
CA THR A 91 -8.00 -0.51 -10.73
C THR A 91 -8.91 0.62 -10.31
N ILE A 92 -8.43 1.48 -9.43
CA ILE A 92 -9.20 2.56 -8.79
C ILE A 92 -8.44 3.87 -8.98
N ASP A 93 -9.17 4.98 -9.19
CA ASP A 93 -8.60 6.32 -9.24
C ASP A 93 -8.48 6.94 -7.82
N LEU A 94 -7.77 8.06 -7.71
CA LEU A 94 -7.60 8.76 -6.43
C LEU A 94 -8.92 9.35 -5.88
N GLU A 95 -9.99 9.42 -6.67
CA GLU A 95 -11.33 9.82 -6.20
C GLU A 95 -12.13 8.61 -5.65
N GLY A 96 -11.55 7.40 -5.72
CA GLY A 96 -12.17 6.18 -5.25
C GLY A 96 -13.13 5.53 -6.23
N ASN A 97 -13.10 5.91 -7.51
CA ASN A 97 -13.93 5.29 -8.55
C ASN A 97 -13.22 4.08 -9.15
N VAL A 98 -13.98 3.03 -9.44
CA VAL A 98 -13.47 1.85 -10.15
C VAL A 98 -13.30 2.19 -11.63
N VAL A 99 -12.05 2.20 -12.11
CA VAL A 99 -11.69 2.44 -13.51
C VAL A 99 -11.66 1.14 -14.30
N ALA A 100 -11.20 0.05 -13.67
CA ALA A 100 -11.23 -1.28 -14.28
C ALA A 100 -11.45 -2.38 -13.22
N GLY A 101 -12.07 -3.48 -13.67
CA GLY A 101 -12.53 -4.58 -12.82
C GLY A 101 -14.05 -4.61 -12.70
N LYS A 102 -14.59 -5.74 -12.23
CA LYS A 102 -16.06 -5.96 -12.15
C LYS A 102 -16.56 -6.10 -10.71
N ALA A 103 -15.65 -6.32 -9.77
CA ALA A 103 -16.01 -6.53 -8.38
C ALA A 103 -16.39 -5.20 -7.69
N ARG A 104 -17.10 -5.31 -6.57
CA ARG A 104 -17.41 -4.16 -5.72
C ARG A 104 -16.12 -3.68 -5.04
N ARG A 105 -15.84 -2.38 -5.04
CA ARG A 105 -14.75 -1.79 -4.29
C ARG A 105 -15.00 -1.83 -2.78
N HIS A 106 -13.94 -1.84 -1.99
CA HIS A 106 -14.05 -1.74 -0.54
C HIS A 106 -14.66 -0.39 -0.11
N SER A 107 -15.50 -0.41 0.94
CA SER A 107 -16.15 0.82 1.43
C SER A 107 -15.14 1.83 1.97
N GLU A 108 -14.02 1.36 2.50
CA GLU A 108 -12.94 2.17 3.08
C GLU A 108 -11.82 2.52 2.09
N VAL A 109 -12.15 2.59 0.81
CA VAL A 109 -11.21 3.02 -0.24
C VAL A 109 -10.55 4.36 0.06
N TYR A 110 -11.23 5.23 0.80
CA TYR A 110 -10.75 6.57 1.13
C TYR A 110 -9.55 6.59 2.08
N ILE A 111 -9.31 5.53 2.86
CA ILE A 111 -8.04 5.36 3.59
C ILE A 111 -6.89 5.36 2.58
N HIS A 112 -7.02 4.60 1.48
CA HIS A 112 -5.98 4.47 0.46
C HIS A 112 -5.87 5.73 -0.41
N SER A 113 -6.97 6.17 -1.00
CA SER A 113 -6.95 7.29 -1.94
C SER A 113 -6.45 8.58 -1.31
N GLU A 114 -6.88 8.92 -0.09
CA GLU A 114 -6.48 10.16 0.56
C GLU A 114 -5.02 10.12 1.06
N ILE A 115 -4.53 8.97 1.53
CA ILE A 115 -3.11 8.78 1.84
C ILE A 115 -2.27 8.90 0.55
N LEU A 116 -2.69 8.24 -0.53
CA LEU A 116 -1.97 8.31 -1.81
C LEU A 116 -1.98 9.72 -2.42
N LYS A 117 -3.03 10.53 -2.20
CA LYS A 117 -3.04 11.95 -2.58
C LYS A 117 -2.05 12.78 -1.75
N ALA A 118 -2.04 12.59 -0.44
CA ALA A 118 -1.23 13.37 0.49
C ALA A 118 0.27 13.01 0.43
N ARG A 119 0.61 11.77 0.06
CA ARG A 119 1.96 11.20 0.12
C ARG A 119 2.38 10.62 -1.25
N PRO A 120 2.95 11.45 -2.15
CA PRO A 120 3.45 10.99 -3.46
C PRO A 120 4.60 9.97 -3.38
N ASP A 121 5.32 9.92 -2.27
CA ASP A 121 6.38 8.97 -1.96
C ASP A 121 5.86 7.58 -1.58
N VAL A 122 4.57 7.47 -1.27
CA VAL A 122 3.90 6.21 -0.88
C VAL A 122 3.33 5.53 -2.10
N ASN A 123 3.62 4.24 -2.24
CA ASN A 123 3.04 3.40 -3.29
C ASN A 123 2.12 2.31 -2.73
N CYS A 124 2.41 1.77 -1.55
CA CYS A 124 1.62 0.70 -0.93
C CYS A 124 0.93 1.19 0.35
N VAL A 125 -0.34 0.82 0.50
CA VAL A 125 -1.13 1.08 1.71
C VAL A 125 -1.81 -0.22 2.12
N ILE A 126 -1.65 -0.62 3.38
CA ILE A 126 -2.31 -1.79 3.99
C ILE A 126 -3.10 -1.31 5.20
N HIS A 127 -4.34 -1.77 5.31
CA HIS A 127 -5.20 -1.63 6.47
C HIS A 127 -5.67 -3.00 6.94
N THR A 128 -5.44 -3.32 8.21
CA THR A 128 -5.84 -4.58 8.86
C THR A 128 -6.23 -4.34 10.31
N HIS A 129 -6.77 -5.39 10.96
CA HIS A 129 -7.23 -5.34 12.35
C HIS A 129 -6.52 -6.40 13.22
N PRO A 130 -5.17 -6.44 13.25
CA PRO A 130 -4.46 -7.45 14.02
C PRO A 130 -4.66 -7.21 15.52
N THR A 131 -4.57 -8.27 16.31
CA THR A 131 -5.03 -8.30 17.70
C THR A 131 -4.32 -7.29 18.59
N TYR A 132 -2.98 -7.30 18.60
CA TYR A 132 -2.22 -6.50 19.56
C TYR A 132 -2.12 -5.02 19.16
N ALA A 133 -1.93 -4.74 17.88
CA ALA A 133 -1.90 -3.36 17.42
C ALA A 133 -3.29 -2.69 17.52
N THR A 134 -4.38 -3.44 17.31
CA THR A 134 -5.75 -2.96 17.57
C THR A 134 -5.98 -2.74 19.06
N ALA A 135 -5.53 -3.67 19.93
CA ALA A 135 -5.60 -3.49 21.39
C ALA A 135 -4.80 -2.26 21.85
N LEU A 136 -3.59 -2.07 21.30
CA LEU A 136 -2.79 -0.87 21.58
C LEU A 136 -3.53 0.40 21.14
N SER A 137 -4.15 0.40 19.94
CA SER A 137 -4.92 1.56 19.47
C SER A 137 -6.02 1.99 20.43
N SER A 138 -6.62 1.02 21.13
CA SER A 138 -7.71 1.24 22.09
C SER A 138 -7.24 1.92 23.39
N THR A 139 -5.96 1.78 23.73
CA THR A 139 -5.40 2.39 24.94
C THR A 139 -5.21 3.90 24.84
N GLY A 140 -5.23 4.45 23.62
CA GLY A 140 -4.87 5.85 23.36
C GLY A 140 -3.38 6.18 23.54
N ARG A 141 -2.55 5.16 23.77
CA ARG A 141 -1.09 5.30 23.92
C ARG A 141 -0.41 4.99 22.59
N GLY A 142 0.73 5.63 22.34
CA GLY A 142 1.60 5.32 21.21
C GLY A 142 2.40 4.01 21.43
N LEU A 143 3.05 3.57 20.37
CA LEU A 143 3.98 2.45 20.43
C LEU A 143 5.31 2.91 21.06
N LYS A 144 5.77 2.17 22.07
CA LYS A 144 7.08 2.34 22.69
C LYS A 144 8.10 1.39 22.08
N CYS A 145 9.35 1.78 22.11
CA CYS A 145 10.44 0.95 21.60
C CYS A 145 10.94 -0.06 22.67
N TYR A 146 10.12 -1.05 23.02
CA TYR A 146 10.50 -2.15 23.90
C TYR A 146 11.08 -3.36 23.14
N SER A 147 11.14 -3.28 21.79
CA SER A 147 11.67 -4.33 20.93
C SER A 147 12.17 -3.76 19.62
N GLN A 148 13.01 -4.52 18.89
CA GLN A 148 13.48 -4.10 17.56
C GLN A 148 12.34 -3.78 16.57
N PRO A 149 11.26 -4.57 16.48
CA PRO A 149 10.09 -4.19 15.68
C PRO A 149 9.51 -2.81 16.01
N GLY A 150 9.46 -2.45 17.29
CA GLY A 150 8.98 -1.13 17.74
C GLY A 150 9.84 0.04 17.24
N ALA A 151 11.13 -0.16 17.07
CA ALA A 151 12.03 0.88 16.57
C ALA A 151 11.68 1.37 15.17
N LEU A 152 11.12 0.53 14.30
CA LEU A 152 10.71 0.92 12.94
C LEU A 152 9.70 2.08 12.96
N PHE A 153 8.85 2.12 13.99
CA PHE A 153 7.76 3.09 14.14
C PHE A 153 8.07 4.20 15.17
N TYR A 154 9.28 4.24 15.71
CA TYR A 154 9.66 5.29 16.65
C TYR A 154 9.54 6.66 16.01
N ASP A 155 8.78 7.58 16.64
CA ASP A 155 8.42 8.89 16.09
C ASP A 155 7.81 8.84 14.65
N ALA A 156 7.21 7.70 14.28
CA ALA A 156 6.67 7.50 12.93
C ALA A 156 5.29 6.80 12.92
N LEU A 157 4.59 6.83 14.06
CA LEU A 157 3.26 6.24 14.20
C LEU A 157 2.27 7.29 14.70
N GLY A 158 1.31 7.65 13.85
CA GLY A 158 0.23 8.55 14.19
C GLY A 158 -0.94 7.84 14.91
N THR A 159 -1.89 8.61 15.42
CA THR A 159 -3.15 8.10 15.99
C THR A 159 -4.31 8.90 15.45
N TYR A 160 -5.30 8.23 14.88
CA TYR A 160 -6.56 8.81 14.44
C TYR A 160 -7.66 8.48 15.45
N THR A 161 -8.35 9.51 15.95
CA THR A 161 -9.30 9.40 17.07
C THR A 161 -10.69 9.92 16.76
N ASP A 162 -10.93 10.45 15.54
CA ASP A 162 -12.16 11.20 15.23
C ASP A 162 -13.40 10.29 15.19
N THR A 163 -13.22 9.00 14.86
CA THR A 163 -14.33 8.04 14.84
C THR A 163 -13.84 6.61 14.97
N ILE A 164 -14.71 5.75 15.52
CA ILE A 164 -14.59 4.27 15.47
C ILE A 164 -15.27 3.67 14.23
N ASN A 165 -16.06 4.46 13.50
CA ASN A 165 -16.78 3.98 12.33
C ASN A 165 -15.85 3.66 11.16
N LEU A 166 -16.37 2.94 10.16
CA LEU A 166 -15.69 2.70 8.91
C LEU A 166 -15.39 4.02 8.17
N ILE A 167 -14.21 4.15 7.61
CA ILE A 167 -13.74 5.35 6.91
C ILE A 167 -14.34 5.41 5.49
N ARG A 168 -15.56 5.92 5.37
CA ARG A 168 -16.38 5.85 4.14
C ARG A 168 -16.45 7.13 3.33
N THR A 169 -15.83 8.20 3.79
CA THR A 169 -15.83 9.49 3.10
C THR A 169 -14.42 10.00 2.86
N GLN A 170 -14.25 10.84 1.84
CA GLN A 170 -12.97 11.52 1.58
C GLN A 170 -12.50 12.35 2.78
N GLU A 171 -13.41 13.01 3.47
CA GLU A 171 -13.09 13.82 4.68
C GLU A 171 -12.50 12.95 5.79
N MET A 172 -13.11 11.79 6.08
CA MET A 172 -12.58 10.81 7.05
C MET A 172 -11.20 10.28 6.61
N GLY A 173 -11.04 9.91 5.33
CA GLY A 173 -9.77 9.47 4.77
C GLY A 173 -8.68 10.54 4.86
N ALA A 174 -9.02 11.80 4.57
CA ALA A 174 -8.12 12.93 4.75
C ALA A 174 -7.72 13.13 6.23
N GLY A 175 -8.63 12.86 7.17
CA GLY A 175 -8.33 12.81 8.61
C GLY A 175 -7.28 11.75 8.94
N VAL A 176 -7.41 10.55 8.40
CA VAL A 176 -6.41 9.48 8.54
C VAL A 176 -5.06 9.89 7.94
N ALA A 177 -5.07 10.50 6.74
CA ALA A 177 -3.85 10.98 6.09
C ALA A 177 -3.16 12.09 6.90
N ARG A 178 -3.92 13.01 7.53
CA ARG A 178 -3.36 14.00 8.45
C ARG A 178 -2.76 13.36 9.71
N ALA A 179 -3.43 12.36 10.28
CA ALA A 179 -2.92 11.63 11.44
C ALA A 179 -1.63 10.84 11.11
N LEU A 180 -1.49 10.37 9.87
CA LEU A 180 -0.27 9.74 9.38
C LEU A 180 0.90 10.75 9.31
N GLY A 181 0.66 11.97 8.81
CA GLY A 181 1.70 12.96 8.56
C GLY A 181 2.87 12.39 7.75
N ASP A 182 4.09 12.61 8.23
CA ASP A 182 5.33 12.04 7.63
C ASP A 182 5.66 10.64 8.17
N GLY A 183 4.77 10.06 8.97
CA GLY A 183 4.95 8.75 9.60
C GLY A 183 4.90 7.58 8.63
N ARG A 184 5.04 6.37 9.20
CA ARG A 184 4.96 5.07 8.51
C ARG A 184 3.65 4.35 8.76
N GLY A 185 2.87 4.77 9.74
CA GLY A 185 1.60 4.13 10.08
C GLY A 185 0.69 4.99 10.94
N VAL A 186 -0.54 4.54 11.10
CA VAL A 186 -1.57 5.16 11.93
C VAL A 186 -2.30 4.09 12.72
N LEU A 187 -2.45 4.29 14.02
CA LEU A 187 -3.39 3.57 14.85
C LEU A 187 -4.77 4.22 14.69
N LEU A 188 -5.75 3.48 14.19
CA LEU A 188 -7.15 3.90 14.18
C LEU A 188 -7.77 3.46 15.50
N LYS A 189 -8.08 4.41 16.38
CA LYS A 189 -8.55 4.11 17.75
C LYS A 189 -9.76 3.18 17.77
N ASN A 190 -9.64 2.04 18.48
CA ASN A 190 -10.66 0.99 18.60
C ASN A 190 -11.09 0.36 17.25
N HIS A 191 -10.27 0.45 16.20
CA HIS A 191 -10.65 -0.01 14.88
C HIS A 191 -9.59 -0.96 14.29
N GLY A 192 -8.39 -0.47 14.10
CA GLY A 192 -7.30 -1.23 13.46
C GLY A 192 -6.11 -0.36 13.18
N VAL A 193 -5.33 -0.71 12.17
CA VAL A 193 -4.09 -0.01 11.83
C VAL A 193 -3.96 0.20 10.33
N VAL A 194 -3.24 1.26 9.96
CA VAL A 194 -2.79 1.51 8.59
C VAL A 194 -1.27 1.58 8.58
N VAL A 195 -0.63 0.87 7.66
CA VAL A 195 0.81 0.98 7.40
C VAL A 195 1.05 1.25 5.93
N ILE A 196 2.06 2.07 5.64
CA ILE A 196 2.41 2.53 4.31
C ILE A 196 3.88 2.23 3.99
N GLY A 197 4.20 2.24 2.70
CA GLY A 197 5.58 2.10 2.24
C GLY A 197 5.74 2.42 0.75
N ALA A 198 7.00 2.51 0.32
CA ALA A 198 7.35 2.69 -1.08
C ALA A 198 7.22 1.38 -1.89
N SER A 199 7.20 0.22 -1.23
CA SER A 199 7.03 -1.09 -1.85
C SER A 199 6.05 -1.98 -1.09
N ILE A 200 5.57 -3.04 -1.73
CA ILE A 200 4.73 -4.07 -1.11
C ILE A 200 5.50 -4.75 0.03
N GLU A 201 6.75 -5.08 -0.20
CA GLU A 201 7.63 -5.74 0.75
C GLU A 201 7.81 -4.93 2.03
N GLU A 202 8.12 -3.64 1.89
CA GLU A 202 8.25 -2.71 3.02
C GLU A 202 6.98 -2.63 3.84
N THR A 203 5.83 -2.51 3.17
CA THR A 203 4.55 -2.32 3.85
C THR A 203 4.08 -3.59 4.55
N VAL A 204 4.24 -4.77 3.91
CA VAL A 204 3.89 -6.07 4.51
C VAL A 204 4.78 -6.38 5.72
N ILE A 205 6.10 -6.21 5.59
CA ILE A 205 6.98 -6.42 6.73
C ILE A 205 6.73 -5.38 7.83
N GLY A 206 6.47 -4.12 7.44
CA GLY A 206 6.14 -3.05 8.39
C GLY A 206 4.92 -3.38 9.25
N ILE A 207 3.81 -3.82 8.64
CA ILE A 207 2.58 -4.09 9.41
C ILE A 207 2.74 -5.31 10.35
N ILE A 208 3.51 -6.32 9.95
CA ILE A 208 3.86 -7.46 10.80
C ILE A 208 4.75 -7.00 11.97
N MET A 209 5.72 -6.12 11.71
CA MET A 209 6.57 -5.54 12.77
C MET A 209 5.76 -4.66 13.72
N LEU A 210 4.75 -3.91 13.24
CA LEU A 210 3.86 -3.13 14.09
C LEU A 210 3.10 -4.03 15.07
N GLU A 211 2.51 -5.12 14.59
CA GLU A 211 1.82 -6.09 15.42
C GLU A 211 2.75 -6.73 16.47
N ASN A 212 3.95 -7.15 16.06
CA ASN A 212 4.94 -7.72 16.96
C ASN A 212 5.43 -6.70 18.02
N GLY A 213 5.63 -5.43 17.63
CA GLY A 213 6.00 -4.36 18.55
C GLY A 213 4.91 -4.08 19.57
N ALA A 214 3.64 -4.03 19.13
CA ALA A 214 2.49 -3.85 19.99
C ALA A 214 2.30 -5.04 20.96
N MET A 215 2.49 -6.26 20.48
CA MET A 215 2.46 -7.45 21.32
C MET A 215 3.48 -7.37 22.46
N VAL A 216 4.74 -7.08 22.14
CA VAL A 216 5.81 -6.97 23.15
C VAL A 216 5.48 -5.86 24.13
N GLN A 217 5.03 -4.67 23.67
CA GLN A 217 4.67 -3.58 24.58
C GLN A 217 3.57 -4.00 25.55
N LEU A 218 2.47 -4.56 25.06
CA LEU A 218 1.34 -4.95 25.91
C LEU A 218 1.73 -6.04 26.94
N LEU A 219 2.60 -6.99 26.56
CA LEU A 219 3.11 -8.01 27.48
C LEU A 219 4.03 -7.42 28.55
N VAL A 220 4.94 -6.51 28.18
CA VAL A 220 5.81 -5.80 29.14
C VAL A 220 4.99 -4.98 30.14
N GLU A 221 3.99 -4.24 29.64
CA GLU A 221 3.10 -3.43 30.49
C GLU A 221 2.23 -4.31 31.41
N ALA A 222 1.77 -5.48 30.92
CA ALA A 222 1.02 -6.44 31.73
C ALA A 222 1.86 -7.10 32.84
N ALA A 223 3.18 -7.15 32.70
CA ALA A 223 4.08 -7.63 33.76
C ALA A 223 4.14 -6.68 34.96
N GLY A 224 3.61 -5.46 34.85
CA GLY A 224 3.44 -4.52 35.96
C GLY A 224 4.69 -3.74 36.34
N GLU A 225 5.78 -3.90 35.61
CA GLU A 225 7.02 -3.15 35.82
C GLU A 225 7.17 -2.01 34.81
N ALA A 226 7.72 -0.87 35.26
CA ALA A 226 8.09 0.22 34.36
C ALA A 226 9.36 -0.17 33.60
N ALA A 227 9.22 -0.52 32.32
CA ALA A 227 10.38 -0.77 31.45
C ALA A 227 10.83 0.56 30.83
N PRO A 228 12.09 0.99 31.03
CA PRO A 228 12.61 2.16 30.34
C PRO A 228 12.88 1.81 28.87
N GLU A 229 12.62 2.76 27.96
CA GLU A 229 13.09 2.65 26.60
C GLU A 229 14.61 2.89 26.54
N PHE A 230 15.24 2.41 25.48
CA PHE A 230 16.63 2.75 25.18
C PHE A 230 16.79 4.26 24.88
N PRO A 231 18.01 4.81 24.99
CA PRO A 231 18.29 6.17 24.56
C PRO A 231 17.87 6.39 23.11
N ARG A 232 17.35 7.59 22.82
CA ARG A 232 16.87 7.95 21.47
C ARG A 232 17.88 7.66 20.37
N GLU A 233 19.16 7.96 20.61
CA GLU A 233 20.23 7.74 19.64
C GLU A 233 20.35 6.26 19.25
N ASP A 234 20.26 5.34 20.21
CA ASP A 234 20.32 3.90 19.97
C ASP A 234 19.10 3.42 19.18
N ILE A 235 17.92 3.95 19.49
CA ILE A 235 16.67 3.60 18.77
C ILE A 235 16.74 4.11 17.32
N GLU A 236 17.18 5.34 17.07
CA GLU A 236 17.31 5.91 15.74
C GLU A 236 18.36 5.15 14.90
N LYS A 237 19.46 4.75 15.48
CA LYS A 237 20.47 3.90 14.84
C LYS A 237 19.90 2.54 14.46
N LEU A 238 19.20 1.88 15.38
CA LEU A 238 18.53 0.61 15.11
C LEU A 238 17.49 0.76 14.02
N LYS A 239 16.65 1.80 14.08
CA LYS A 239 15.64 2.12 13.06
C LYS A 239 16.28 2.23 11.68
N HIS A 240 17.41 2.95 11.56
CA HIS A 240 18.15 3.06 10.31
C HIS A 240 18.60 1.68 9.79
N ASP A 241 19.17 0.85 10.67
CA ASP A 241 19.72 -0.45 10.28
C ASP A 241 18.66 -1.46 9.82
N ILE A 242 17.47 -1.46 10.45
CA ILE A 242 16.39 -2.40 10.12
C ILE A 242 15.45 -1.91 9.01
N SER A 243 15.52 -0.64 8.60
CA SER A 243 14.64 -0.05 7.58
C SER A 243 15.22 -0.07 6.16
N ARG A 244 16.29 -0.81 5.92
CA ARG A 244 16.91 -0.91 4.59
C ARG A 244 16.05 -1.72 3.64
N ALA A 245 15.89 -1.23 2.41
CA ALA A 245 15.01 -1.83 1.40
C ALA A 245 15.32 -3.32 1.14
N GLU A 246 16.61 -3.71 1.12
CA GLU A 246 17.03 -5.10 0.91
C GLU A 246 16.52 -6.02 2.02
N GLN A 247 16.45 -5.55 3.27
CA GLN A 247 15.95 -6.34 4.40
C GLN A 247 14.47 -6.64 4.26
N PHE A 248 13.67 -5.67 3.80
CA PHE A 248 12.25 -5.89 3.53
C PHE A 248 12.03 -6.93 2.43
N VAL A 249 12.80 -6.86 1.35
CA VAL A 249 12.73 -7.83 0.24
C VAL A 249 13.12 -9.23 0.71
N VAL A 250 14.24 -9.38 1.41
CA VAL A 250 14.72 -10.69 1.90
C VAL A 250 13.71 -11.33 2.85
N ASN A 251 13.16 -10.55 3.78
CA ASN A 251 12.17 -11.02 4.75
C ASN A 251 10.84 -11.37 4.08
N PHE A 252 10.35 -10.55 3.17
CA PHE A 252 9.13 -10.84 2.40
C PHE A 252 9.30 -12.12 1.58
N ASP A 253 10.39 -12.27 0.84
CA ASP A 253 10.65 -13.46 0.04
C ASP A 253 10.80 -14.74 0.92
N TYR A 254 11.33 -14.62 2.14
CA TYR A 254 11.31 -15.71 3.12
C TYR A 254 9.87 -16.11 3.48
N LEU A 255 9.00 -15.12 3.79
CA LEU A 255 7.60 -15.39 4.11
C LEU A 255 6.84 -16.01 2.93
N VAL A 256 7.09 -15.53 1.71
CA VAL A 256 6.54 -16.13 0.47
C VAL A 256 6.95 -17.60 0.34
N ARG A 257 8.23 -17.92 0.58
CA ARG A 257 8.68 -19.33 0.56
C ARG A 257 8.01 -20.17 1.66
N ARG A 258 7.75 -19.57 2.84
CA ARG A 258 7.05 -20.23 3.95
C ARG A 258 5.60 -20.54 3.60
N VAL A 259 4.89 -19.60 3.02
CA VAL A 259 3.51 -19.80 2.53
C VAL A 259 3.45 -20.88 1.47
N LYS A 260 4.34 -20.84 0.46
CA LYS A 260 4.40 -21.86 -0.62
C LYS A 260 4.69 -23.28 -0.13
N ARG A 261 5.32 -23.45 1.03
CA ARG A 261 5.56 -24.77 1.63
C ARG A 261 4.39 -25.32 2.43
N ARG A 262 3.45 -24.45 2.83
CA ARG A 262 2.27 -24.82 3.65
C ARG A 262 1.03 -25.12 2.81
N GLY A 263 0.95 -24.63 1.59
CA GLY A 263 -0.11 -24.86 0.61
C GLY A 263 0.37 -25.70 -0.55
#